data_745e64315e1dea2eae82538fd2c27475
#
_entry.id   745e64315e1dea2eae82538fd2c27475
#
_cell.length_a   1.000
_cell.length_b   1.000
_cell.length_c   1.000
_cell.angle_alpha   90.00
_cell.angle_beta   90.00
_cell.angle_gamma   90.00
#
_symmetry.space_group_name_H-M   'P 1'
#
loop_
_entity.id
_entity.type
_entity.pdbx_description
1 polymer ?
#
loop_
_entity_poly.entity_id
_entity_poly.type
_entity_poly.pdbx_seq_one_letter_code
_entity_poly.pdbx_strand_id
1 'polypeptide(L)'
;MTFTLPEMVQRSSFSCFSRIVRRPVASTIRAISGQYSGMAVSNDSSCAEEIAAVDKRIVVHNGLVKKNGQIRFGAAEHISFVLLEAMKADPDIRCLIEFSAPEEFVENMEDAGLEVTLIRKREESIAETVRTAIASSRKFPDVLADLSNKKNVTIEVLGKTPADVLSKMDMVL
;
A
#
# COMPACT_ATOMS: atom_id res chain seq x y z
N MET A 1 17.02 -26.44 4.31
CA MET A 1 16.89 -25.34 5.29
C MET A 1 15.44 -24.89 5.26
N THR A 2 14.70 -25.19 6.30
CA THR A 2 13.29 -24.81 6.44
C THR A 2 13.27 -23.42 7.09
N PHE A 3 12.89 -22.40 6.34
CA PHE A 3 12.76 -21.04 6.90
C PHE A 3 11.48 -20.93 7.71
N THR A 4 11.54 -20.21 8.81
CA THR A 4 10.34 -19.87 9.59
C THR A 4 9.46 -18.87 8.83
N LEU A 5 8.15 -18.86 9.09
CA LEU A 5 7.20 -17.94 8.45
C LEU A 5 7.65 -16.47 8.51
N PRO A 6 8.17 -15.96 9.65
CA PRO A 6 8.72 -14.60 9.73
C PRO A 6 9.89 -14.34 8.76
N GLU A 7 10.77 -15.31 8.57
CA GLU A 7 11.92 -15.18 7.65
C GLU A 7 11.50 -15.20 6.18
N MET A 8 10.45 -15.95 5.83
CA MET A 8 9.89 -15.98 4.49
C MET A 8 9.20 -14.65 4.16
N VAL A 9 8.42 -14.10 5.07
CA VAL A 9 7.77 -12.79 4.92
C VAL A 9 8.82 -11.68 4.86
N GLN A 10 9.83 -11.70 5.72
CA GLN A 10 10.95 -10.75 5.64
C GLN A 10 11.70 -10.82 4.31
N ARG A 11 11.97 -12.01 3.77
CA ARG A 11 12.70 -12.17 2.51
C ARG A 11 11.86 -11.76 1.30
N SER A 12 10.58 -12.11 1.25
CA SER A 12 9.69 -11.70 0.15
C SER A 12 9.44 -10.19 0.17
N SER A 13 9.17 -9.61 1.33
CA SER A 13 9.01 -8.17 1.51
C SER A 13 10.31 -7.42 1.21
N PHE A 14 11.46 -7.93 1.66
CA PHE A 14 12.77 -7.31 1.41
C PHE A 14 13.19 -7.40 -0.06
N SER A 15 12.92 -8.51 -0.73
CA SER A 15 13.18 -8.69 -2.17
C SER A 15 12.30 -7.75 -2.99
N CYS A 16 11.05 -7.60 -2.63
CA CYS A 16 10.13 -6.66 -3.25
C CYS A 16 10.55 -5.21 -3.00
N PHE A 17 10.85 -4.85 -1.75
CA PHE A 17 11.40 -3.55 -1.39
C PHE A 17 12.67 -3.21 -2.17
N SER A 18 13.59 -4.18 -2.33
CA SER A 18 14.83 -3.96 -3.08
C SER A 18 14.58 -3.78 -4.58
N ARG A 19 13.50 -4.32 -5.14
CA ARG A 19 13.08 -4.10 -6.52
C ARG A 19 12.42 -2.73 -6.72
N ILE A 20 11.54 -2.30 -5.80
CA ILE A 20 10.98 -0.94 -5.77
C ILE A 20 12.13 0.10 -5.70
N VAL A 21 13.15 -0.18 -4.90
CA VAL A 21 14.29 0.72 -4.68
C VAL A 21 15.25 0.80 -5.87
N ARG A 22 15.36 -0.25 -6.70
CA ARG A 22 16.38 -0.33 -7.76
C ARG A 22 15.91 0.10 -9.14
N ARG A 23 14.62 0.35 -9.36
CA ARG A 23 14.08 0.80 -10.66
C ARG A 23 13.77 2.31 -10.66
N PRO A 24 13.53 2.92 -11.84
CA PRO A 24 13.21 4.35 -12.02
C PRO A 24 11.94 4.81 -11.28
N VAL A 25 11.21 3.93 -10.61
CA VAL A 25 10.24 4.25 -9.54
C VAL A 25 10.83 5.27 -8.54
N ALA A 26 12.15 5.28 -8.35
CA ALA A 26 12.82 6.35 -7.61
C ALA A 26 12.58 7.75 -8.21
N SER A 27 12.32 7.89 -9.50
CA SER A 27 11.99 9.18 -10.12
C SER A 27 10.57 9.62 -9.82
N THR A 28 9.66 8.69 -9.71
CA THR A 28 8.25 8.96 -9.41
C THR A 28 8.01 9.10 -7.92
N ILE A 29 8.67 8.30 -7.09
CA ILE A 29 8.70 8.55 -5.64
C ILE A 29 9.40 9.89 -5.36
N ARG A 30 10.25 10.40 -6.25
CA ARG A 30 10.75 11.80 -6.20
C ARG A 30 9.67 12.84 -6.50
N ALA A 31 8.78 12.57 -7.45
CA ALA A 31 7.64 13.43 -7.77
C ALA A 31 6.58 13.33 -6.67
N ILE A 32 6.41 12.16 -6.09
CA ILE A 32 5.63 11.90 -4.89
C ILE A 32 6.50 12.30 -3.69
N SER A 33 6.73 13.59 -3.49
CA SER A 33 7.45 14.11 -2.31
C SER A 33 6.62 13.88 -1.05
N GLY A 34 6.33 12.61 -0.78
CA GLY A 34 5.37 12.18 0.20
C GLY A 34 5.95 12.11 1.60
N GLN A 35 5.22 12.68 2.51
CA GLN A 35 5.49 12.56 3.95
C GLN A 35 5.15 11.16 4.49
N TYR A 36 4.46 10.31 3.70
CA TYR A 36 3.94 9.01 4.12
C TYR A 36 4.12 8.01 3.00
N SER A 37 4.91 7.00 3.25
CA SER A 37 4.97 5.80 2.41
C SER A 37 5.10 4.61 3.33
N GLY A 38 4.22 3.65 3.16
CA GLY A 38 4.17 2.43 3.91
C GLY A 38 3.96 1.22 3.01
N MET A 39 4.30 0.05 3.47
CA MET A 39 4.00 -1.21 2.83
C MET A 39 3.64 -2.24 3.88
N ALA A 40 2.56 -2.95 3.66
CA ALA A 40 2.14 -4.07 4.47
C ALA A 40 2.00 -5.33 3.62
N VAL A 41 2.32 -6.47 4.20
CA VAL A 41 2.18 -7.79 3.57
C VAL A 41 1.64 -8.77 4.59
N SER A 42 0.68 -9.57 4.17
CA SER A 42 0.08 -10.64 4.95
C SER A 42 0.18 -11.97 4.24
N ASN A 43 0.13 -13.06 4.99
CA ASN A 43 0.01 -14.39 4.43
C ASN A 43 -1.43 -14.94 4.61
N ASP A 44 -1.92 -14.96 5.83
CA ASP A 44 -3.29 -15.39 6.18
C ASP A 44 -3.65 -14.83 7.57
N SER A 45 -3.56 -13.50 7.68
CA SER A 45 -3.69 -12.83 8.98
C SER A 45 -5.15 -12.61 9.34
N SER A 46 -5.48 -12.86 10.59
CA SER A 46 -6.80 -12.60 11.16
C SER A 46 -6.86 -11.28 11.94
N CYS A 47 -5.71 -10.72 12.29
CA CYS A 47 -5.59 -9.48 13.03
C CYS A 47 -4.40 -8.62 12.53
N ALA A 48 -4.41 -7.34 12.87
CA ALA A 48 -3.40 -6.38 12.40
C ALA A 48 -2.00 -6.70 12.94
N GLU A 49 -1.90 -7.34 14.10
CA GLU A 49 -0.66 -7.74 14.75
C GLU A 49 0.10 -8.83 13.97
N GLU A 50 -0.58 -9.56 13.12
CA GLU A 50 0.01 -10.60 12.26
C GLU A 50 0.47 -10.06 10.90
N ILE A 51 0.19 -8.79 10.60
CA ILE A 51 0.59 -8.15 9.35
C ILE A 51 2.00 -7.56 9.49
N ALA A 52 2.87 -7.91 8.56
CA ALA A 52 4.22 -7.39 8.52
C ALA A 52 4.26 -6.04 7.78
N ALA A 53 4.81 -5.02 8.42
CA ALA A 53 4.98 -3.70 7.84
C ALA A 53 6.30 -3.05 8.28
N VAL A 54 6.67 -1.95 7.64
CA VAL A 54 7.82 -1.13 8.08
C VAL A 54 7.38 -0.29 9.27
N ASP A 55 8.09 -0.38 10.39
CA ASP A 55 7.74 0.29 11.66
C ASP A 55 7.93 1.82 11.63
N LYS A 56 8.59 2.32 10.60
CA LYS A 56 8.74 3.75 10.29
C LYS A 56 8.52 3.97 8.80
N ARG A 57 8.70 5.21 8.36
CA ARG A 57 8.42 5.60 6.97
C ARG A 57 9.48 5.11 5.99
N ILE A 58 9.06 4.88 4.78
CA ILE A 58 9.94 4.84 3.62
C ILE A 58 10.16 6.28 3.17
N VAL A 59 11.40 6.69 3.01
CA VAL A 59 11.77 8.06 2.65
C VAL A 59 12.68 8.09 1.42
N VAL A 60 12.61 9.16 0.66
CA VAL A 60 13.57 9.45 -0.40
C VAL A 60 14.60 10.45 0.12
N HIS A 61 15.86 10.05 0.14
CA HIS A 61 16.97 10.91 0.53
C HIS A 61 18.06 10.88 -0.52
N ASN A 62 18.43 12.06 -1.06
CA ASN A 62 19.39 12.20 -2.16
C ASN A 62 19.07 11.30 -3.38
N GLY A 63 17.80 11.17 -3.71
CA GLY A 63 17.33 10.34 -4.82
C GLY A 63 17.39 8.84 -4.59
N LEU A 64 17.69 8.40 -3.39
CA LEU A 64 17.67 7.00 -2.99
C LEU A 64 16.52 6.74 -2.04
N VAL A 65 15.77 5.70 -2.32
CA VAL A 65 14.72 5.22 -1.41
C VAL A 65 15.38 4.49 -0.24
N LYS A 66 15.05 4.91 0.96
CA LYS A 66 15.53 4.29 2.20
C LYS A 66 14.35 3.91 3.09
N LYS A 67 14.38 2.71 3.63
CA LYS A 67 13.51 2.37 4.75
C LYS A 67 14.10 2.97 6.04
N ASN A 68 13.30 3.71 6.75
CA ASN A 68 13.71 4.36 8.00
C ASN A 68 13.28 3.55 9.23
N GLY A 69 13.26 2.22 9.10
CA GLY A 69 12.84 1.32 10.16
C GLY A 69 13.09 -0.14 9.81
N GLN A 70 12.60 -1.02 10.67
CA GLN A 70 12.64 -2.46 10.47
C GLN A 70 11.28 -2.97 10.00
N ILE A 71 11.27 -4.11 9.33
CA ILE A 71 10.04 -4.83 9.04
C ILE A 71 9.70 -5.65 10.27
N ARG A 72 8.50 -5.42 10.82
CA ARG A 72 8.01 -6.12 12.02
C ARG A 72 6.53 -6.43 11.88
N PHE A 73 6.08 -7.46 12.55
CA PHE A 73 4.66 -7.72 12.74
C PHE A 73 4.04 -6.68 13.67
N GLY A 74 2.77 -6.32 13.42
CA GLY A 74 2.04 -5.32 14.17
C GLY A 74 2.60 -3.89 14.05
N ALA A 75 3.48 -3.66 13.08
CA ALA A 75 4.00 -2.35 12.81
C ALA A 75 3.05 -1.43 12.07
N ALA A 76 2.98 -0.32 11.79
CA ALA A 76 2.13 0.48 10.90
C ALA A 76 0.63 0.14 10.99
N GLU A 77 0.05 0.43 12.13
CA GLU A 77 -1.35 0.10 12.48
C GLU A 77 -2.36 0.52 11.39
N HIS A 78 -2.25 1.75 10.85
CA HIS A 78 -3.17 2.26 9.83
C HIS A 78 -3.23 1.33 8.60
N ILE A 79 -2.09 1.11 7.94
CA ILE A 79 -2.05 0.30 6.70
C ILE A 79 -2.34 -1.17 6.96
N SER A 80 -2.09 -1.66 8.18
CA SER A 80 -2.46 -3.02 8.58
C SER A 80 -3.97 -3.19 8.66
N PHE A 81 -4.70 -2.22 9.20
CA PHE A 81 -6.17 -2.25 9.21
C PHE A 81 -6.76 -2.14 7.82
N VAL A 82 -6.20 -1.29 6.94
CA VAL A 82 -6.65 -1.21 5.54
C VAL A 82 -6.47 -2.55 4.84
N LEU A 83 -5.30 -3.16 4.94
CA LEU A 83 -5.03 -4.46 4.34
C LEU A 83 -5.95 -5.55 4.90
N LEU A 84 -6.18 -5.57 6.21
CA LEU A 84 -7.05 -6.55 6.85
C LEU A 84 -8.50 -6.47 6.35
N GLU A 85 -9.05 -5.25 6.21
CA GLU A 85 -10.41 -5.07 5.68
C GLU A 85 -10.48 -5.43 4.18
N ALA A 86 -9.43 -5.12 3.41
CA ALA A 86 -9.33 -5.54 2.02
C ALA A 86 -9.30 -7.08 1.89
N MET A 87 -8.53 -7.78 2.74
CA MET A 87 -8.46 -9.24 2.78
C MET A 87 -9.78 -9.91 3.18
N LYS A 88 -10.60 -9.25 4.02
CA LYS A 88 -11.94 -9.75 4.36
C LYS A 88 -12.90 -9.69 3.18
N ALA A 89 -12.73 -8.69 2.31
CA ALA A 89 -13.57 -8.51 1.12
C ALA A 89 -13.08 -9.35 -0.07
N ASP A 90 -11.77 -9.46 -0.27
CA ASP A 90 -11.13 -10.36 -1.23
C ASP A 90 -9.96 -11.12 -0.57
N PRO A 91 -10.15 -12.43 -0.28
CA PRO A 91 -9.13 -13.25 0.38
C PRO A 91 -7.83 -13.43 -0.40
N ASP A 92 -7.78 -13.08 -1.68
CA ASP A 92 -6.56 -13.15 -2.48
C ASP A 92 -5.63 -11.94 -2.24
N ILE A 93 -6.14 -10.83 -1.73
CA ILE A 93 -5.33 -9.65 -1.43
C ILE A 93 -4.39 -9.94 -0.26
N ARG A 94 -3.11 -9.64 -0.47
CA ARG A 94 -2.04 -9.94 0.51
C ARG A 94 -1.03 -8.80 0.66
N CYS A 95 -1.12 -7.78 -0.17
CA CYS A 95 -0.13 -6.70 -0.20
C CYS A 95 -0.80 -5.35 -0.39
N LEU A 96 -0.26 -4.35 0.29
CA LEU A 96 -0.66 -2.96 0.16
C LEU A 96 0.57 -2.06 0.15
N ILE A 97 0.55 -1.05 -0.71
CA ILE A 97 1.47 0.10 -0.67
C ILE A 97 0.66 1.37 -0.45
N GLU A 98 1.10 2.20 0.50
CA GLU A 98 0.52 3.52 0.79
C GLU A 98 1.51 4.63 0.46
N PHE A 99 1.06 5.69 -0.19
CA PHE A 99 1.81 6.91 -0.41
C PHE A 99 0.89 8.11 -0.58
N SER A 100 1.44 9.33 -0.50
CA SER A 100 0.69 10.55 -0.79
C SER A 100 1.10 11.12 -2.14
N ALA A 101 0.10 11.56 -2.91
CA ALA A 101 0.31 12.18 -4.22
C ALA A 101 -0.67 13.34 -4.46
N PRO A 102 -0.41 14.22 -5.45
CA PRO A 102 -1.42 15.15 -5.94
C PRO A 102 -2.64 14.43 -6.52
N GLU A 103 -3.79 15.10 -6.54
CA GLU A 103 -5.05 14.51 -7.03
C GLU A 103 -4.98 14.08 -8.50
N GLU A 104 -4.24 14.80 -9.34
CA GLU A 104 -3.98 14.45 -10.74
C GLU A 104 -3.36 13.05 -10.93
N PHE A 105 -2.69 12.52 -9.91
CA PHE A 105 -2.13 11.18 -9.95
C PHE A 105 -3.22 10.09 -9.92
N VAL A 106 -4.35 10.40 -9.32
CA VAL A 106 -5.53 9.51 -9.30
C VAL A 106 -6.10 9.36 -10.70
N GLU A 107 -6.21 10.47 -11.45
CA GLU A 107 -6.66 10.46 -12.84
C GLU A 107 -5.74 9.61 -13.71
N ASN A 108 -4.42 9.72 -13.53
CA ASN A 108 -3.45 8.88 -14.25
C ASN A 108 -3.63 7.38 -13.94
N MET A 109 -4.02 7.02 -12.73
CA MET A 109 -4.32 5.63 -12.36
C MET A 109 -5.58 5.11 -13.06
N GLU A 110 -6.64 5.92 -13.14
CA GLU A 110 -7.86 5.59 -13.86
C GLU A 110 -7.59 5.45 -15.37
N ASP A 111 -6.81 6.37 -15.96
CA ASP A 111 -6.41 6.32 -17.37
C ASP A 111 -5.54 5.10 -17.70
N ALA A 112 -4.73 4.63 -16.75
CA ALA A 112 -3.98 3.39 -16.85
C ALA A 112 -4.85 2.12 -16.75
N GLY A 113 -6.15 2.28 -16.48
CA GLY A 113 -7.13 1.18 -16.41
C GLY A 113 -7.23 0.50 -15.06
N LEU A 114 -6.71 1.10 -14.00
CA LEU A 114 -6.87 0.60 -12.63
C LEU A 114 -8.27 0.93 -12.11
N GLU A 115 -8.85 0.02 -11.36
CA GLU A 115 -10.13 0.25 -10.67
C GLU A 115 -9.89 1.10 -9.42
N VAL A 116 -10.23 2.40 -9.48
CA VAL A 116 -10.01 3.35 -8.40
C VAL A 116 -11.29 3.61 -7.63
N THR A 117 -11.23 3.54 -6.31
CA THR A 117 -12.34 3.93 -5.42
C THR A 117 -11.95 5.15 -4.59
N LEU A 118 -12.76 6.20 -4.70
CA LEU A 118 -12.53 7.47 -4.03
C LEU A 118 -13.18 7.50 -2.65
N ILE A 119 -12.39 7.75 -1.61
CA ILE A 119 -12.86 8.01 -0.25
C ILE A 119 -12.93 9.52 -0.06
N ARG A 120 -14.14 10.08 -0.10
CA ARG A 120 -14.37 11.53 0.05
C ARG A 120 -14.67 11.94 1.49
N LYS A 121 -15.10 10.98 2.31
CA LYS A 121 -15.42 11.16 3.73
C LYS A 121 -14.96 9.93 4.51
N ARG A 122 -14.31 10.16 5.63
CA ARG A 122 -13.97 9.09 6.58
C ARG A 122 -15.14 8.82 7.51
N GLU A 123 -15.33 7.56 7.82
CA GLU A 123 -16.24 7.09 8.87
C GLU A 123 -15.57 7.16 10.26
N GLU A 124 -16.22 6.64 11.29
CA GLU A 124 -15.71 6.69 12.66
C GLU A 124 -14.38 5.93 12.85
N SER A 125 -14.18 4.88 12.06
CA SER A 125 -12.95 4.08 12.06
C SER A 125 -12.37 3.87 10.65
N ILE A 126 -11.08 3.56 10.60
CA ILE A 126 -10.39 3.16 9.36
C ILE A 126 -11.07 1.94 8.75
N ALA A 127 -11.33 0.93 9.57
CA ALA A 127 -11.96 -0.31 9.14
C ALA A 127 -13.33 -0.07 8.48
N GLU A 128 -14.15 0.79 9.07
CA GLU A 128 -15.46 1.14 8.53
C GLU A 128 -15.35 1.95 7.24
N THR A 129 -14.43 2.91 7.19
CA THR A 129 -14.15 3.71 6.00
C THR A 129 -13.77 2.80 4.81
N VAL A 130 -12.83 1.88 5.00
CA VAL A 130 -12.37 0.96 3.95
C VAL A 130 -13.49 0.00 3.53
N ARG A 131 -14.21 -0.57 4.49
CA ARG A 131 -15.33 -1.46 4.21
C ARG A 131 -16.42 -0.79 3.39
N THR A 132 -16.80 0.44 3.74
CA THR A 132 -17.80 1.24 3.02
C THR A 132 -17.31 1.57 1.62
N ALA A 133 -16.05 1.96 1.46
CA ALA A 133 -15.44 2.26 0.17
C ALA A 133 -15.47 1.03 -0.75
N ILE A 134 -15.01 -0.12 -0.28
CA ILE A 134 -15.00 -1.37 -1.05
C ILE A 134 -16.44 -1.80 -1.40
N ALA A 135 -17.37 -1.74 -0.44
CA ALA A 135 -18.77 -2.12 -0.66
C ALA A 135 -19.50 -1.21 -1.67
N SER A 136 -19.08 0.05 -1.80
CA SER A 136 -19.63 0.99 -2.78
C SER A 136 -19.11 0.81 -4.20
N SER A 137 -18.03 0.04 -4.38
CA SER A 137 -17.39 -0.21 -5.66
C SER A 137 -18.12 -1.28 -6.46
N ARG A 138 -18.17 -1.12 -7.80
CA ARG A 138 -18.76 -2.14 -8.68
C ARG A 138 -17.92 -3.40 -8.79
N LYS A 139 -16.61 -3.23 -8.69
CA LYS A 139 -15.60 -4.30 -8.66
C LYS A 139 -14.69 -4.07 -7.47
N PHE A 140 -13.97 -5.10 -7.06
CA PHE A 140 -12.94 -4.93 -6.04
C PHE A 140 -11.88 -3.94 -6.56
N PRO A 141 -11.56 -2.87 -5.78
CA PRO A 141 -10.66 -1.82 -6.24
C PRO A 141 -9.20 -2.28 -6.26
N ASP A 142 -8.47 -1.83 -7.28
CA ASP A 142 -7.01 -1.88 -7.31
C ASP A 142 -6.40 -0.80 -6.40
N VAL A 143 -7.13 0.31 -6.26
CA VAL A 143 -6.66 1.51 -5.57
C VAL A 143 -7.79 2.10 -4.71
N LEU A 144 -7.46 2.41 -3.46
CA LEU A 144 -8.25 3.29 -2.62
C LEU A 144 -7.56 4.66 -2.58
N ALA A 145 -8.28 5.72 -2.90
CA ALA A 145 -7.77 7.09 -2.92
C ALA A 145 -8.55 7.95 -1.91
N ASP A 146 -7.92 8.30 -0.81
CA ASP A 146 -8.52 9.11 0.26
C ASP A 146 -8.29 10.60 0.01
N LEU A 147 -9.38 11.27 -0.41
CA LEU A 147 -9.46 12.71 -0.68
C LEU A 147 -9.95 13.52 0.53
N SER A 148 -10.14 12.91 1.69
CA SER A 148 -10.62 13.62 2.90
C SER A 148 -9.66 14.71 3.37
N ASN A 149 -8.37 14.61 3.02
CA ASN A 149 -7.36 15.63 3.28
C ASN A 149 -7.17 16.51 2.03
N LYS A 150 -7.53 17.80 2.15
CA LYS A 150 -7.49 18.79 1.04
C LYS A 150 -6.10 19.10 0.49
N LYS A 151 -5.01 18.66 1.12
CA LYS A 151 -3.65 19.02 0.67
C LYS A 151 -3.03 17.96 -0.24
N ASN A 152 -3.22 16.70 0.06
CA ASN A 152 -2.70 15.57 -0.72
C ASN A 152 -3.65 14.39 -0.57
N VAL A 153 -3.77 13.62 -1.62
CA VAL A 153 -4.51 12.35 -1.61
C VAL A 153 -3.62 11.28 -1.00
N THR A 154 -4.16 10.48 -0.09
CA THR A 154 -3.51 9.24 0.34
C THR A 154 -3.96 8.14 -0.61
N ILE A 155 -3.00 7.50 -1.26
CA ILE A 155 -3.22 6.44 -2.24
C ILE A 155 -2.75 5.12 -1.66
N GLU A 156 -3.63 4.14 -1.69
CA GLU A 156 -3.40 2.79 -1.20
C GLU A 156 -3.60 1.82 -2.36
N VAL A 157 -2.51 1.24 -2.87
CA VAL A 157 -2.54 0.26 -3.97
C VAL A 157 -2.58 -1.13 -3.40
N LEU A 158 -3.62 -1.87 -3.73
CA LEU A 158 -3.90 -3.23 -3.26
C LEU A 158 -3.42 -4.27 -4.28
N GLY A 159 -2.97 -5.41 -3.81
CA GLY A 159 -2.55 -6.50 -4.69
C GLY A 159 -2.46 -7.85 -4.01
N LYS A 160 -2.45 -8.89 -4.85
CA LYS A 160 -2.32 -10.28 -4.40
C LYS A 160 -0.90 -10.61 -3.95
N THR A 161 0.07 -9.95 -4.56
CA THR A 161 1.49 -10.11 -4.23
C THR A 161 2.19 -8.76 -4.33
N PRO A 162 3.37 -8.61 -3.72
CA PRO A 162 4.20 -7.43 -3.92
C PRO A 162 4.55 -7.15 -5.39
N ALA A 163 4.70 -8.20 -6.22
CA ALA A 163 4.97 -8.04 -7.65
C ALA A 163 3.75 -7.49 -8.41
N ASP A 164 2.54 -7.88 -8.00
CA ASP A 164 1.28 -7.38 -8.54
C ASP A 164 1.12 -5.88 -8.27
N VAL A 165 1.34 -5.46 -7.02
CA VAL A 165 1.33 -4.03 -6.65
C VAL A 165 2.34 -3.21 -7.47
N LEU A 166 3.54 -3.78 -7.67
CA LEU A 166 4.56 -3.13 -8.51
C LEU A 166 4.14 -3.01 -9.96
N SER A 167 3.54 -4.07 -10.54
CA SER A 167 3.02 -4.02 -11.90
C SER A 167 1.96 -2.93 -12.08
N LYS A 168 1.05 -2.78 -11.11
CA LYS A 168 0.06 -1.70 -11.12
C LYS A 168 0.71 -0.32 -11.06
N MET A 169 1.75 -0.17 -10.26
CA MET A 169 2.51 1.07 -10.20
C MET A 169 3.28 1.36 -11.51
N ASP A 170 3.89 0.33 -12.12
CA ASP A 170 4.61 0.46 -13.39
C ASP A 170 3.68 0.88 -14.57
N MET A 171 2.36 0.68 -14.47
CA MET A 171 1.37 1.12 -15.48
C MET A 171 1.15 2.64 -15.47
N VAL A 172 1.38 3.28 -14.33
CA VAL A 172 1.09 4.71 -14.10
C VAL A 172 2.34 5.58 -14.28
N LEU A 173 3.51 4.97 -14.26
CA LEU A 173 4.84 5.60 -14.25
C LEU A 173 5.49 5.60 -15.62
#